data_af97a717d99155f59c566d61b6a94e0c
#
_entry.id   af97a717d99155f59c566d61b6a94e0c
#
_cell.length_a   1.000
_cell.length_b   1.000
_cell.length_c   1.000
_cell.angle_alpha   90.00
_cell.angle_beta   90.00
_cell.angle_gamma   90.00
#
_symmetry.space_group_name_H-M   'P 1'
#
loop_
_entity.id
_entity.type
_entity.pdbx_description
1 polymer ?
#
loop_
_entity_poly.entity_id
_entity_poly.type
_entity_poly.pdbx_seq_one_letter_code
_entity_poly.pdbx_strand_id
1 'polypeptide(L)'
;MNEATWIEKMHAVEGTLYHVTCAMLREEYDRRDAMQETVLRAWEKQSTLRREEYFGTWAVRICINVCKDIRRKSKPVMSIDDVPEIPAPQGDTDFRLMLDNLPDTLRLPVVLYYLDGLTVAETAQTLGVPVGTVKFRLHQARKKLRVELDAPEGEGANVQ
;
A
#
# COMPACT_ATOMS: atom_id res chain seq x y z
N MET A 1 -21.99 -13.05 -1.30
CA MET A 1 -20.96 -13.89 -1.89
C MET A 1 -20.70 -15.04 -0.94
N ASN A 2 -20.42 -16.18 -1.46
CA ASN A 2 -20.24 -17.33 -0.56
C ASN A 2 -18.78 -17.39 -0.12
N GLU A 3 -18.49 -18.28 0.80
CA GLU A 3 -17.18 -18.38 1.35
C GLU A 3 -16.09 -18.67 0.33
N ALA A 4 -16.37 -19.58 -0.58
CA ALA A 4 -15.36 -19.95 -1.58
C ALA A 4 -15.00 -18.75 -2.46
N THR A 5 -16.00 -17.97 -2.85
CA THR A 5 -15.77 -16.81 -3.67
C THR A 5 -14.98 -15.76 -2.88
N TRP A 6 -15.32 -15.61 -1.61
CA TRP A 6 -14.64 -14.63 -0.78
C TRP A 6 -13.16 -14.99 -0.66
N ILE A 7 -12.86 -16.26 -0.44
CA ILE A 7 -11.49 -16.69 -0.30
C ILE A 7 -10.72 -16.47 -1.59
N GLU A 8 -11.35 -16.76 -2.71
CA GLU A 8 -10.72 -16.57 -3.98
C GLU A 8 -10.40 -15.10 -4.21
N LYS A 9 -11.33 -14.21 -3.90
CA LYS A 9 -11.10 -12.81 -4.11
C LYS A 9 -10.06 -12.27 -3.14
N MET A 10 -10.02 -12.79 -1.93
CA MET A 10 -9.04 -12.34 -0.95
C MET A 10 -7.64 -12.78 -1.40
N HIS A 11 -7.52 -13.99 -1.96
CA HIS A 11 -6.23 -14.43 -2.44
C HIS A 11 -5.78 -13.55 -3.62
N ALA A 12 -6.70 -13.12 -4.45
CA ALA A 12 -6.34 -12.33 -5.62
C ALA A 12 -5.78 -10.97 -5.20
N VAL A 13 -6.20 -10.43 -4.05
CA VAL A 13 -5.76 -9.11 -3.66
C VAL A 13 -4.64 -9.18 -2.61
N GLU A 14 -4.29 -10.36 -2.14
CA GLU A 14 -3.29 -10.52 -1.14
C GLU A 14 -1.98 -9.80 -1.42
N GLY A 15 -1.47 -9.89 -2.60
CA GLY A 15 -0.22 -9.22 -2.95
C GLY A 15 -0.31 -7.71 -2.78
N THR A 16 -1.43 -7.13 -3.19
CA THR A 16 -1.62 -5.71 -3.07
C THR A 16 -1.68 -5.32 -1.59
N LEU A 17 -2.36 -6.13 -0.78
CA LEU A 17 -2.45 -5.83 0.64
C LEU A 17 -1.07 -5.87 1.27
N TYR A 18 -0.25 -6.82 0.87
CA TYR A 18 1.08 -6.92 1.42
C TYR A 18 1.89 -5.68 1.05
N HIS A 19 1.79 -5.20 -0.19
CA HIS A 19 2.53 -4.04 -0.62
C HIS A 19 2.07 -2.80 0.16
N VAL A 20 0.79 -2.72 0.48
CA VAL A 20 0.28 -1.61 1.25
C VAL A 20 0.89 -1.63 2.65
N THR A 21 0.99 -2.81 3.26
CA THR A 21 1.57 -2.88 4.60
C THR A 21 3.04 -2.50 4.55
N CYS A 22 3.74 -2.85 3.49
CA CYS A 22 5.15 -2.48 3.35
C CYS A 22 5.29 -0.97 3.21
N ALA A 23 4.33 -0.33 2.57
CA ALA A 23 4.40 1.11 2.39
C ALA A 23 4.12 1.84 3.70
N MET A 24 3.37 1.25 4.59
CA MET A 24 2.92 1.95 5.77
C MET A 24 3.55 1.52 7.09
N LEU A 25 4.04 0.31 7.17
CA LEU A 25 4.56 -0.22 8.45
C LEU A 25 6.01 -0.68 8.31
N ARG A 26 6.81 -0.35 9.28
CA ARG A 26 8.21 -0.72 9.21
C ARG A 26 8.52 -2.08 9.79
N GLU A 27 7.86 -2.48 10.87
CA GLU A 27 8.16 -3.73 11.50
C GLU A 27 7.46 -4.89 10.85
N GLU A 28 8.18 -5.97 10.65
CA GLU A 28 7.58 -7.09 10.01
C GLU A 28 6.41 -7.67 10.76
N TYR A 29 6.49 -7.73 12.07
CA TYR A 29 5.38 -8.34 12.77
C TYR A 29 4.17 -7.42 12.75
N ASP A 30 4.33 -6.12 12.60
CA ASP A 30 3.20 -5.22 12.45
C ASP A 30 2.54 -5.46 11.10
N ARG A 31 3.34 -5.75 10.08
CA ARG A 31 2.78 -6.00 8.76
C ARG A 31 2.00 -7.30 8.79
N ARG A 32 2.51 -8.30 9.51
CA ARG A 32 1.83 -9.56 9.59
C ARG A 32 0.52 -9.38 10.35
N ASP A 33 0.52 -8.61 11.43
CA ASP A 33 -0.68 -8.35 12.17
C ASP A 33 -1.67 -7.59 11.30
N ALA A 34 -1.20 -6.65 10.50
CA ALA A 34 -2.09 -5.89 9.64
C ALA A 34 -2.77 -6.79 8.62
N MET A 35 -2.03 -7.76 8.08
CA MET A 35 -2.62 -8.66 7.11
C MET A 35 -3.73 -9.49 7.76
N GLN A 36 -3.46 -10.02 8.94
CA GLN A 36 -4.46 -10.83 9.59
C GLN A 36 -5.66 -10.00 10.01
N GLU A 37 -5.43 -8.82 10.52
CA GLU A 37 -6.52 -7.98 10.95
C GLU A 37 -7.36 -7.53 9.74
N THR A 38 -6.72 -7.32 8.60
CA THR A 38 -7.43 -6.91 7.40
C THR A 38 -8.37 -8.04 6.95
N VAL A 39 -7.88 -9.27 6.95
CA VAL A 39 -8.69 -10.39 6.52
C VAL A 39 -9.90 -10.53 7.47
N LEU A 40 -9.66 -10.40 8.76
CA LEU A 40 -10.74 -10.51 9.72
C LEU A 40 -11.76 -9.41 9.55
N ARG A 41 -11.34 -8.18 9.43
CA ARG A 41 -12.29 -7.10 9.25
C ARG A 41 -13.04 -7.22 7.93
N ALA A 42 -12.36 -7.66 6.90
CA ALA A 42 -13.01 -7.82 5.61
C ALA A 42 -14.10 -8.89 5.71
N TRP A 43 -13.82 -9.95 6.45
CA TRP A 43 -14.83 -10.99 6.59
C TRP A 43 -16.01 -10.44 7.38
N GLU A 44 -15.77 -9.74 8.45
CA GLU A 44 -16.83 -9.21 9.25
C GLU A 44 -17.64 -8.13 8.56
N LYS A 45 -17.03 -7.37 7.70
CA LYS A 45 -17.72 -6.30 7.02
C LYS A 45 -18.14 -6.56 5.62
N GLN A 46 -18.15 -7.81 5.23
CA GLN A 46 -18.46 -8.09 3.83
C GLN A 46 -19.84 -7.62 3.41
N SER A 47 -20.74 -7.42 4.34
CA SER A 47 -22.05 -6.95 3.96
C SER A 47 -22.00 -5.49 3.52
N THR A 48 -20.92 -4.77 3.82
CA THR A 48 -20.82 -3.40 3.40
C THR A 48 -20.33 -3.27 1.97
N LEU A 49 -19.84 -4.38 1.40
CA LEU A 49 -19.37 -4.33 0.03
C LEU A 49 -20.59 -4.38 -0.87
N ARG A 50 -20.82 -3.33 -1.63
CA ARG A 50 -21.98 -3.30 -2.46
C ARG A 50 -21.86 -4.08 -3.73
N ARG A 51 -20.75 -4.11 -4.37
CA ARG A 51 -20.58 -4.81 -5.62
C ARG A 51 -19.30 -5.60 -5.57
N GLU A 52 -19.36 -6.84 -5.95
CA GLU A 52 -18.18 -7.69 -5.88
C GLU A 52 -17.03 -7.20 -6.73
N GLU A 53 -17.30 -6.49 -7.78
CA GLU A 53 -16.25 -6.02 -8.64
C GLU A 53 -15.37 -5.01 -7.93
N TYR A 54 -15.82 -4.41 -6.84
CA TYR A 54 -15.01 -3.46 -6.11
C TYR A 54 -14.32 -4.06 -4.89
N PHE A 55 -14.30 -5.40 -4.82
CA PHE A 55 -13.71 -6.08 -3.69
C PHE A 55 -12.26 -5.62 -3.45
N GLY A 56 -11.47 -5.48 -4.51
CA GLY A 56 -10.08 -5.11 -4.35
C GLY A 56 -9.90 -3.75 -3.71
N THR A 57 -10.57 -2.73 -4.24
CA THR A 57 -10.46 -1.39 -3.70
C THR A 57 -10.97 -1.35 -2.26
N TRP A 58 -12.06 -2.06 -2.01
CA TRP A 58 -12.66 -2.10 -0.71
C TRP A 58 -11.70 -2.74 0.30
N ALA A 59 -11.09 -3.87 -0.07
CA ALA A 59 -10.17 -4.56 0.82
C ALA A 59 -8.92 -3.72 1.09
N VAL A 60 -8.42 -3.03 0.06
CA VAL A 60 -7.26 -2.20 0.23
C VAL A 60 -7.56 -1.04 1.19
N ARG A 61 -8.75 -0.47 1.13
CA ARG A 61 -9.11 0.59 2.02
C ARG A 61 -9.16 0.08 3.47
N ILE A 62 -9.67 -1.13 3.68
CA ILE A 62 -9.67 -1.71 5.01
C ILE A 62 -8.24 -1.87 5.49
N CYS A 63 -7.36 -2.33 4.61
CA CYS A 63 -5.97 -2.53 4.98
C CYS A 63 -5.30 -1.22 5.36
N ILE A 64 -5.55 -0.16 4.61
CA ILE A 64 -4.97 1.14 4.90
C ILE A 64 -5.44 1.61 6.28
N ASN A 65 -6.71 1.42 6.59
CA ASN A 65 -7.22 1.84 7.87
C ASN A 65 -6.63 1.01 9.02
N VAL A 66 -6.42 -0.29 8.78
CA VAL A 66 -5.81 -1.14 9.78
C VAL A 66 -4.37 -0.66 10.05
N CYS A 67 -3.64 -0.34 8.97
CA CYS A 67 -2.27 0.12 9.11
C CYS A 67 -2.22 1.46 9.86
N LYS A 68 -3.18 2.34 9.60
CA LYS A 68 -3.22 3.61 10.29
C LYS A 68 -3.46 3.39 11.78
N ASP A 69 -4.32 2.43 12.13
CA ASP A 69 -4.58 2.15 13.52
C ASP A 69 -3.33 1.61 14.20
N ILE A 70 -2.60 0.73 13.53
CA ILE A 70 -1.40 0.16 14.11
C ILE A 70 -0.35 1.25 14.30
N ARG A 71 -0.18 2.13 13.32
CA ARG A 71 0.80 3.20 13.44
C ARG A 71 0.44 4.10 14.61
N ARG A 72 -0.82 4.39 14.80
CA ARG A 72 -1.22 5.26 15.85
C ARG A 72 -0.89 4.68 17.19
N LYS A 73 -1.09 3.39 17.37
CA LYS A 73 -0.81 2.77 18.61
C LYS A 73 0.66 2.61 18.92
N SER A 74 1.45 2.37 17.93
CA SER A 74 2.83 2.12 18.23
C SER A 74 3.68 3.35 18.17
N LYS A 75 3.06 4.47 17.94
CA LYS A 75 3.82 5.56 17.90
C LYS A 75 4.67 5.82 18.93
N PRO A 76 5.16 5.86 19.40
CA PRO A 76 5.86 6.19 20.33
C PRO A 76 6.97 6.32 20.74
N VAL A 77 7.25 6.31 20.93
CA VAL A 77 8.08 6.36 21.52
C VAL A 77 9.28 6.32 21.09
N MET A 78 9.64 6.11 20.83
CA MET A 78 10.66 6.03 20.66
C MET A 78 11.62 6.03 20.40
N SER A 79 12.02 5.99 20.21
CA SER A 79 12.80 5.89 20.06
C SER A 79 13.69 5.65 19.61
N ILE A 80 14.08 5.59 19.35
CA ILE A 80 14.82 5.37 19.01
C ILE A 80 15.77 4.88 18.59
N ASP A 81 16.20 4.84 18.28
CA ASP A 81 17.16 4.52 17.95
C ASP A 81 17.40 3.35 17.84
N ASP A 82 17.38 2.98 17.91
CA ASP A 82 17.65 1.95 17.96
C ASP A 82 17.24 1.02 17.25
N VAL A 83 17.00 0.83 16.84
CA VAL A 83 16.48 0.00 16.19
C VAL A 83 17.14 -0.61 15.18
N PRO A 84 17.56 -1.51 15.22
CA PRO A 84 18.30 -2.18 14.36
C PRO A 84 17.49 -2.67 13.33
N GLU A 85 17.87 -2.72 12.27
CA GLU A 85 17.18 -3.14 11.33
C GLU A 85 17.24 -4.49 11.11
N ILE A 86 16.42 -5.18 10.98
CA ILE A 86 16.36 -6.50 10.72
C ILE A 86 16.33 -6.62 9.28
N PRO A 87 17.13 -7.32 8.68
CA PRO A 87 17.21 -7.46 7.27
C PRO A 87 15.94 -7.97 6.70
N ALA A 88 15.48 -7.42 5.68
CA ALA A 88 14.29 -7.84 5.05
C ALA A 88 14.56 -9.13 4.31
N PRO A 89 13.53 -9.84 4.00
CA PRO A 89 13.68 -11.06 3.27
C PRO A 89 14.23 -10.70 1.94
N GLN A 90 14.96 -11.55 1.37
CA GLN A 90 15.50 -11.37 0.17
C GLN A 90 14.69 -10.67 -0.84
N GLY A 91 13.93 -11.09 -1.55
CA GLY A 91 13.30 -10.48 -2.65
C GLY A 91 12.75 -9.09 -2.42
N ASP A 92 12.55 -8.71 -1.20
CA ASP A 92 11.97 -7.43 -0.96
C ASP A 92 12.95 -6.34 -0.61
N THR A 93 14.19 -6.64 -0.53
CA THR A 93 15.14 -5.64 -0.10
C THR A 93 15.18 -4.39 -0.94
N ASP A 94 15.30 -4.54 -2.24
CA ASP A 94 15.36 -3.37 -3.10
C ASP A 94 14.08 -2.58 -3.08
N PHE A 95 12.95 -3.26 -3.04
CA PHE A 95 11.66 -2.62 -3.02
C PHE A 95 11.55 -1.81 -1.73
N ARG A 96 11.94 -2.38 -0.61
CA ARG A 96 11.83 -1.68 0.63
C ARG A 96 12.78 -0.48 0.71
N LEU A 97 13.98 -0.62 0.18
CA LEU A 97 14.88 0.49 0.17
C LEU A 97 14.34 1.61 -0.69
N MET A 98 13.72 1.27 -1.80
CA MET A 98 13.15 2.27 -2.65
C MET A 98 12.06 3.01 -1.91
N LEU A 99 11.19 2.29 -1.21
CA LEU A 99 10.11 2.94 -0.49
C LEU A 99 10.66 3.80 0.65
N ASP A 100 11.73 3.38 1.29
CA ASP A 100 12.27 4.15 2.39
C ASP A 100 12.80 5.49 1.94
N ASN A 101 13.13 5.64 0.69
CA ASN A 101 13.61 6.90 0.19
C ASN A 101 12.50 7.88 -0.12
N LEU A 102 11.26 7.46 0.04
CA LEU A 102 10.13 8.33 -0.23
C LEU A 102 9.44 8.73 1.05
N PRO A 103 8.95 9.96 1.11
CA PRO A 103 8.15 10.37 2.26
C PRO A 103 6.89 9.53 2.32
N ASP A 104 6.29 9.41 3.48
CA ASP A 104 5.08 8.65 3.65
C ASP A 104 4.00 8.95 2.64
N THR A 105 3.75 10.21 2.35
CA THR A 105 2.64 10.55 1.47
C THR A 105 2.83 10.04 0.06
N LEU A 106 4.06 9.75 -0.32
CA LEU A 106 4.31 9.32 -1.69
C LEU A 106 4.37 7.80 -1.83
N ARG A 107 4.51 7.08 -0.72
CA ARG A 107 4.65 5.63 -0.82
C ARG A 107 3.42 4.90 -1.33
N LEU A 108 2.25 5.22 -0.78
CA LEU A 108 1.05 4.51 -1.20
C LEU A 108 0.71 4.73 -2.67
N PRO A 109 0.75 5.96 -3.18
CA PRO A 109 0.46 6.14 -4.60
C PRO A 109 1.43 5.34 -5.48
N VAL A 110 2.70 5.29 -5.09
CA VAL A 110 3.67 4.57 -5.88
C VAL A 110 3.37 3.08 -5.87
N VAL A 111 3.05 2.54 -4.70
CA VAL A 111 2.76 1.13 -4.60
C VAL A 111 1.52 0.78 -5.41
N LEU A 112 0.46 1.52 -5.25
CA LEU A 112 -0.78 1.19 -5.93
C LEU A 112 -0.68 1.35 -7.45
N TYR A 113 -0.05 2.41 -7.88
CA TYR A 113 0.02 2.66 -9.30
C TYR A 113 1.10 1.83 -10.00
N TYR A 114 2.32 1.83 -9.50
CA TYR A 114 3.39 1.14 -10.18
C TYR A 114 3.51 -0.35 -9.90
N LEU A 115 3.26 -0.76 -8.69
CA LEU A 115 3.37 -2.17 -8.40
C LEU A 115 2.09 -2.94 -8.61
N ASP A 116 0.99 -2.36 -8.27
CA ASP A 116 -0.26 -3.10 -8.34
C ASP A 116 -1.12 -2.74 -9.54
N GLY A 117 -0.65 -1.83 -10.36
CA GLY A 117 -1.32 -1.59 -11.62
C GLY A 117 -2.64 -0.83 -11.59
N LEU A 118 -2.93 -0.15 -10.50
CA LEU A 118 -4.16 0.60 -10.47
C LEU A 118 -4.01 1.82 -11.36
N THR A 119 -5.09 2.26 -11.95
CA THR A 119 -5.05 3.47 -12.73
C THR A 119 -4.98 4.65 -11.77
N VAL A 120 -4.71 5.84 -12.28
CA VAL A 120 -4.67 7.02 -11.45
C VAL A 120 -6.04 7.22 -10.81
N ALA A 121 -7.11 7.01 -11.56
CA ALA A 121 -8.45 7.17 -11.02
C ALA A 121 -8.73 6.17 -9.91
N GLU A 122 -8.32 4.93 -10.11
CA GLU A 122 -8.54 3.90 -9.10
C GLU A 122 -7.70 4.19 -7.86
N THR A 123 -6.48 4.68 -8.05
CA THR A 123 -5.62 5.02 -6.94
C THR A 123 -6.26 6.15 -6.14
N ALA A 124 -6.78 7.16 -6.83
CA ALA A 124 -7.40 8.29 -6.16
C ALA A 124 -8.61 7.83 -5.36
N GLN A 125 -9.40 6.95 -5.93
CA GLN A 125 -10.58 6.47 -5.26
C GLN A 125 -10.17 5.65 -4.04
N THR A 126 -9.15 4.84 -4.16
CA THR A 126 -8.70 4.00 -3.06
C THR A 126 -8.17 4.86 -1.92
N LEU A 127 -7.43 5.91 -2.24
CA LEU A 127 -6.85 6.76 -1.23
C LEU A 127 -7.80 7.84 -0.72
N GLY A 128 -8.90 8.03 -1.40
CA GLY A 128 -9.84 9.05 -0.99
C GLY A 128 -9.35 10.46 -1.25
N VAL A 129 -8.60 10.67 -2.31
CA VAL A 129 -8.09 11.98 -2.66
C VAL A 129 -8.41 12.30 -4.10
N PRO A 130 -8.32 13.55 -4.52
CA PRO A 130 -8.61 13.91 -5.90
C PRO A 130 -7.58 13.32 -6.85
N VAL A 131 -7.98 13.13 -8.08
CA VAL A 131 -7.09 12.60 -9.09
C VAL A 131 -5.87 13.50 -9.25
N GLY A 132 -6.06 14.81 -9.19
CA GLY A 132 -4.94 15.73 -9.32
C GLY A 132 -3.89 15.53 -8.22
N THR A 133 -4.34 15.16 -7.04
CA THR A 133 -3.43 14.93 -5.94
C THR A 133 -2.58 13.69 -6.23
N VAL A 134 -3.19 12.64 -6.81
CA VAL A 134 -2.43 11.45 -7.13
C VAL A 134 -1.40 11.78 -8.20
N LYS A 135 -1.79 12.54 -9.23
CA LYS A 135 -0.86 12.88 -10.28
C LYS A 135 0.31 13.68 -9.72
N PHE A 136 0.03 14.60 -8.81
CA PHE A 136 1.07 15.42 -8.24
C PHE A 136 2.02 14.55 -7.40
N ARG A 137 1.47 13.65 -6.60
CA ARG A 137 2.29 12.81 -5.75
C ARG A 137 3.15 11.85 -6.58
N LEU A 138 2.59 11.31 -7.65
CA LEU A 138 3.37 10.42 -8.50
C LEU A 138 4.49 11.20 -9.18
N HIS A 139 4.22 12.44 -9.56
CA HIS A 139 5.23 13.25 -10.19
C HIS A 139 6.36 13.53 -9.17
N GLN A 140 6.02 13.84 -7.95
CA GLN A 140 7.01 14.11 -6.94
C GLN A 140 7.82 12.85 -6.64
N ALA A 141 7.15 11.69 -6.60
CA ALA A 141 7.85 10.45 -6.33
C ALA A 141 8.85 10.15 -7.44
N ARG A 142 8.47 10.39 -8.68
CA ARG A 142 9.38 10.12 -9.77
C ARG A 142 10.60 11.02 -9.71
N LYS A 143 10.41 12.27 -9.30
CA LYS A 143 11.54 13.16 -9.19
C LYS A 143 12.51 12.65 -8.12
N LYS A 144 11.98 12.14 -7.02
CA LYS A 144 12.86 11.67 -5.98
C LYS A 144 13.54 10.34 -6.34
N LEU A 145 12.87 9.52 -7.08
CA LEU A 145 13.44 8.23 -7.42
C LEU A 145 14.29 8.27 -8.69
N ARG A 146 14.20 9.36 -9.43
CA ARG A 146 14.93 9.44 -10.66
C ARG A 146 16.40 9.13 -10.49
N VAL A 147 16.98 9.61 -9.50
CA VAL A 147 18.36 9.36 -9.34
C VAL A 147 18.67 7.91 -9.15
N GLU A 148 17.86 7.21 -8.44
CA GLU A 148 18.08 5.85 -8.25
C GLU A 148 17.63 4.96 -9.34
N LEU A 149 16.54 5.17 -9.92
CA LEU A 149 16.05 4.28 -10.94
C LEU A 149 16.44 4.67 -12.32
N ASP A 150 16.98 5.80 -12.50
CA ASP A 150 17.43 6.17 -13.80
C ASP A 150 16.24 5.99 -14.66
N ALA A 151 15.16 6.43 -14.24
CA ALA A 151 13.92 6.21 -14.90
C ALA A 151 13.87 6.43 -16.34
N PRO A 152 13.23 5.66 -16.98
CA PRO A 152 13.08 5.71 -18.38
C PRO A 152 12.21 6.80 -18.63
N GLU A 153 12.20 7.31 -19.62
CA GLU A 153 11.48 8.26 -19.86
C GLU A 153 10.18 8.12 -20.32
N GLY A 154 9.79 8.13 -21.20
CA GLY A 154 8.54 8.01 -21.74
C GLY A 154 7.49 8.04 -20.77
N GLU A 155 7.66 7.58 -19.76
CA GLU A 155 6.68 7.52 -18.88
C GLU A 155 6.18 8.72 -18.50
N GLY A 156 6.87 9.63 -18.44
CA GLY A 156 6.36 10.84 -18.02
C GLY A 156 5.09 11.13 -18.64
N ALA A 157 5.02 10.80 -19.80
CA ALA A 157 3.89 11.15 -20.53
C ALA A 157 2.68 10.59 -19.97
N ASN A 158 2.68 9.47 -19.57
CA ASN A 158 1.57 8.90 -19.14
C ASN A 158 1.04 9.35 -17.95
N VAL A 159 1.69 9.91 -17.22
CA VAL A 159 1.20 10.27 -16.06
C VAL A 159 0.41 11.41 -16.06
N GLN A 160 0.32 12.02 -17.04
CA GLN A 160 -0.43 13.15 -17.07
C GLN A 160 -1.76 12.92 -16.97
#